data_e6a17dc3be59dddc2680d29e2751b803
#
_entry.id   e6a17dc3be59dddc2680d29e2751b803
#
_cell.length_a   1.000
_cell.length_b   1.000
_cell.length_c   1.000
_cell.angle_alpha   90.00
_cell.angle_beta   90.00
_cell.angle_gamma   90.00
#
_symmetry.space_group_name_H-M   'P 1'
#
loop_
_entity.id
_entity.type
_entity.pdbx_description
1 polymer ?
#
loop_
_entity_poly.entity_id
_entity_poly.type
_entity_poly.pdbx_seq_one_letter_code
_entity_poly.pdbx_strand_id
1 'polypeptide(L)'
;MTLKEKIRLTARGYRSLHELVPGLMLTICSRALLAAFSPFINIFLSALIINALAQGQSFQQILSLIFLTVLLNVGASLLSSGLSRRQSFFFYKFWLVSEQPLNEKVQQMDYELVENPEIHLKKQQIITLRNANGLGFPRLIWCTEGLIQGAASVIFSISLLSTAFTLSYSTDPGGWSIVLIIALIALNIMLNIFTTKKSIKKFMAFSSEFVPLSRLSGYYFQSLSQYNAGKDMRIYALNQISLKEFQNAFLGINKAMGKLYKFQARYDSTVAVSSTVLSGLIYAFVALKALFGSFAVGNIVQYVGSLSKLGSGVTSLMNNLALLNANADTLRLFYEFTDMPSVKYQGTLPVEKRNDNEYELEFHNVSFRYPGSEAYALNGIDIRKYDYSEYLSIFGVVFQDFKLFSFELGQNVAASVEVDEGKAEHTLQEAGFGVRMSAMAKGLHTPLYKDFDEDGVEISGGEAQKIALARALYKEAPFIVLDEPTAALDPISEYEIYTRFNEIVGDKTAVFISHRLSSCRFCDDIAVFNKGELVQRGSHDVLLADEKGKYYELWHAQAQYYT
;
A
#
# COMPACT_ATOMS: atom_id res chain seq x y z
N MET A 1 -5.68 -22.88 5.02
CA MET A 1 -4.33 -22.67 5.64
C MET A 1 -4.21 -23.43 6.95
N THR A 2 -3.09 -24.14 7.14
CA THR A 2 -2.74 -24.79 8.40
C THR A 2 -2.32 -23.77 9.45
N LEU A 3 -2.39 -24.10 10.74
CA LEU A 3 -1.93 -23.22 11.82
C LEU A 3 -0.44 -22.85 11.67
N LYS A 4 0.38 -23.82 11.22
CA LYS A 4 1.82 -23.61 10.99
C LYS A 4 2.09 -22.57 9.90
N GLU A 5 1.33 -22.58 8.81
CA GLU A 5 1.43 -21.56 7.75
C GLU A 5 1.05 -20.18 8.25
N LYS A 6 -0.02 -20.07 9.04
CA LYS A 6 -0.46 -18.79 9.62
C LYS A 6 0.59 -18.20 10.55
N ILE A 7 1.22 -19.02 11.38
CA ILE A 7 2.32 -18.59 12.25
C ILE A 7 3.51 -18.12 11.41
N ARG A 8 3.87 -18.86 10.35
CA ARG A 8 4.98 -18.48 9.46
C ARG A 8 4.74 -17.14 8.77
N LEU A 9 3.52 -16.91 8.25
CA LEU A 9 3.15 -15.65 7.61
C LEU A 9 3.14 -14.48 8.60
N THR A 10 2.63 -14.70 9.81
CA THR A 10 2.64 -13.70 10.87
C THR A 10 4.08 -13.34 11.27
N ALA A 11 4.96 -14.33 11.43
CA ALA A 11 6.37 -14.10 11.74
C ALA A 11 7.10 -13.36 10.60
N ARG A 12 6.81 -13.69 9.34
CA ARG A 12 7.31 -12.95 8.17
C ARG A 12 6.80 -11.52 8.19
N GLY A 13 5.51 -11.30 8.52
CA GLY A 13 4.93 -9.98 8.65
C GLY A 13 5.64 -9.11 9.68
N TYR A 14 6.01 -9.66 10.83
CA TYR A 14 6.80 -8.94 11.84
C TYR A 14 8.21 -8.60 11.36
N ARG A 15 8.86 -9.49 10.61
CA ARG A 15 10.17 -9.20 10.02
C ARG A 15 10.09 -8.06 9.02
N SER A 16 9.16 -8.12 8.06
CA SER A 16 8.95 -7.04 7.07
C SER A 16 8.59 -5.71 7.75
N LEU A 17 7.77 -5.74 8.81
CA LEU A 17 7.45 -4.53 9.58
C LEU A 17 8.68 -3.93 10.27
N HIS A 18 9.59 -4.78 10.78
CA HIS A 18 10.84 -4.32 11.38
C HIS A 18 11.79 -3.71 10.34
N GLU A 19 11.87 -4.29 9.15
CA GLU A 19 12.66 -3.78 8.02
C GLU A 19 12.13 -2.43 7.53
N LEU A 20 10.80 -2.29 7.39
CA LEU A 20 10.15 -1.04 6.97
C LEU A 20 10.33 0.10 7.98
N VAL A 21 10.15 -0.20 9.27
CA VAL A 21 10.21 0.82 10.34
C VAL A 21 10.97 0.29 11.55
N PRO A 22 12.31 0.35 11.53
CA PRO A 22 13.13 -0.05 12.67
C PRO A 22 12.79 0.77 13.92
N GLY A 23 12.66 0.08 15.07
CA GLY A 23 12.37 0.71 16.36
C GLY A 23 10.88 0.87 16.70
N LEU A 24 9.96 0.72 15.76
CA LEU A 24 8.51 0.78 16.01
C LEU A 24 8.07 -0.28 17.02
N MET A 25 8.46 -1.54 16.80
CA MET A 25 8.07 -2.66 17.65
C MET A 25 8.59 -2.51 19.08
N LEU A 26 9.85 -2.08 19.24
CA LEU A 26 10.41 -1.83 20.57
C LEU A 26 9.63 -0.76 21.34
N THR A 27 9.25 0.32 20.65
CA THR A 27 8.48 1.41 21.25
C THR A 27 7.09 0.95 21.69
N ILE A 28 6.42 0.13 20.83
CA ILE A 28 5.11 -0.46 21.15
C ILE A 28 5.21 -1.39 22.37
N CYS A 29 6.21 -2.28 22.39
CA CYS A 29 6.44 -3.19 23.50
C CYS A 29 6.67 -2.44 24.82
N SER A 30 7.53 -1.43 24.82
CA SER A 30 7.84 -0.63 26.00
C SER A 30 6.59 0.12 26.51
N ARG A 31 5.82 0.74 25.61
CA ARG A 31 4.59 1.44 25.98
C ARG A 31 3.52 0.48 26.51
N ALA A 32 3.36 -0.68 25.86
CA ALA A 32 2.40 -1.69 26.25
C ALA A 32 2.68 -2.26 27.66
N LEU A 33 3.95 -2.51 27.97
CA LEU A 33 4.38 -2.94 29.31
C LEU A 33 4.08 -1.87 30.36
N LEU A 34 4.42 -0.61 30.09
CA LEU A 34 4.14 0.50 31.01
C LEU A 34 2.63 0.67 31.24
N ALA A 35 1.84 0.63 30.16
CA ALA A 35 0.39 0.73 30.23
C ALA A 35 -0.26 -0.44 30.99
N ALA A 36 0.31 -1.64 30.91
CA ALA A 36 -0.12 -2.79 31.69
C ALA A 36 0.23 -2.64 33.17
N PHE A 37 1.41 -2.10 33.50
CA PHE A 37 1.89 -1.97 34.88
C PHE A 37 1.19 -0.85 35.65
N SER A 38 0.91 0.29 35.03
CA SER A 38 0.38 1.49 35.68
C SER A 38 -0.88 1.24 36.56
N PRO A 39 -1.91 0.46 36.15
CA PRO A 39 -3.07 0.18 37.01
C PRO A 39 -2.71 -0.58 38.28
N PHE A 40 -1.68 -1.41 38.27
CA PHE A 40 -1.27 -2.21 39.42
C PHE A 40 -0.60 -1.37 40.50
N ILE A 41 0.04 -0.26 40.17
CA ILE A 41 0.52 0.75 41.12
C ILE A 41 -0.65 1.22 41.99
N ASN A 42 -1.76 1.61 41.36
CA ASN A 42 -2.92 2.11 42.06
C ASN A 42 -3.61 1.01 42.87
N ILE A 43 -3.75 -0.20 42.32
CA ILE A 43 -4.35 -1.33 43.05
C ILE A 43 -3.57 -1.63 44.33
N PHE A 44 -2.24 -1.71 44.24
CA PHE A 44 -1.39 -2.05 45.37
C PHE A 44 -1.30 -0.93 46.41
N LEU A 45 -1.03 0.31 45.98
CA LEU A 45 -0.89 1.44 46.89
C LEU A 45 -2.20 1.85 47.56
N SER A 46 -3.34 1.76 46.86
CA SER A 46 -4.65 1.99 47.46
C SER A 46 -4.96 0.97 48.56
N ALA A 47 -4.59 -0.30 48.35
CA ALA A 47 -4.75 -1.32 49.38
C ALA A 47 -3.90 -1.01 50.63
N LEU A 48 -2.67 -0.56 50.46
CA LEU A 48 -1.79 -0.15 51.55
C LEU A 48 -2.34 1.07 52.33
N ILE A 49 -2.83 2.09 51.60
CA ILE A 49 -3.43 3.30 52.23
C ILE A 49 -4.66 2.93 53.06
N ILE A 50 -5.57 2.09 52.53
CA ILE A 50 -6.77 1.66 53.24
C ILE A 50 -6.40 0.83 54.48
N ASN A 51 -5.43 -0.06 54.37
CA ASN A 51 -4.94 -0.85 55.49
C ASN A 51 -4.31 0.04 56.59
N ALA A 52 -3.50 1.04 56.19
CA ALA A 52 -2.91 2.00 57.14
C ALA A 52 -3.98 2.84 57.88
N LEU A 53 -5.04 3.26 57.16
CA LEU A 53 -6.20 3.93 57.77
C LEU A 53 -6.96 3.04 58.74
N ALA A 54 -7.23 1.79 58.34
CA ALA A 54 -7.95 0.83 59.17
C ALA A 54 -7.16 0.43 60.45
N GLN A 55 -5.84 0.44 60.39
CA GLN A 55 -4.95 0.16 61.54
C GLN A 55 -4.67 1.39 62.40
N GLY A 56 -5.21 2.59 62.09
CA GLY A 56 -4.97 3.81 62.84
C GLY A 56 -3.53 4.32 62.77
N GLN A 57 -2.81 4.07 61.67
CA GLN A 57 -1.44 4.53 61.51
C GLN A 57 -1.33 6.07 61.52
N SER A 58 -0.14 6.59 61.83
CA SER A 58 0.06 8.04 61.93
C SER A 58 -0.25 8.78 60.62
N PHE A 59 -0.77 10.01 60.74
CA PHE A 59 -1.08 10.87 59.58
C PHE A 59 0.11 11.04 58.64
N GLN A 60 1.32 11.10 59.20
CA GLN A 60 2.55 11.27 58.43
C GLN A 60 2.87 10.05 57.54
N GLN A 61 2.59 8.82 58.00
CA GLN A 61 2.74 7.58 57.22
C GLN A 61 1.70 7.52 56.09
N ILE A 62 0.45 7.86 56.35
CA ILE A 62 -0.60 7.89 55.34
C ILE A 62 -0.28 8.93 54.24
N LEU A 63 0.17 10.14 54.64
CA LEU A 63 0.56 11.21 53.73
C LEU A 63 1.74 10.80 52.83
N SER A 64 2.72 10.06 53.39
CA SER A 64 3.86 9.56 52.60
C SER A 64 3.42 8.54 51.55
N LEU A 65 2.48 7.65 51.83
CA LEU A 65 1.91 6.70 50.85
C LEU A 65 1.12 7.41 49.76
N ILE A 66 0.34 8.44 50.09
CA ILE A 66 -0.39 9.26 49.13
C ILE A 66 0.60 9.98 48.23
N PHE A 67 1.64 10.63 48.79
CA PHE A 67 2.67 11.32 48.04
C PHE A 67 3.41 10.36 47.09
N LEU A 68 3.79 9.16 47.55
CA LEU A 68 4.40 8.12 46.72
C LEU A 68 3.48 7.69 45.58
N THR A 69 2.18 7.55 45.83
CA THR A 69 1.18 7.20 44.82
C THR A 69 1.12 8.27 43.71
N VAL A 70 1.05 9.53 44.10
CA VAL A 70 1.03 10.66 43.16
C VAL A 70 2.32 10.71 42.37
N LEU A 71 3.49 10.60 43.01
CA LEU A 71 4.80 10.65 42.37
C LEU A 71 4.96 9.54 41.29
N LEU A 72 4.60 8.30 41.66
CA LEU A 72 4.67 7.16 40.71
C LEU A 72 3.71 7.31 39.54
N ASN A 73 2.48 7.80 39.77
CA ASN A 73 1.51 8.04 38.69
C ASN A 73 1.96 9.18 37.77
N VAL A 74 2.50 10.27 38.29
CA VAL A 74 3.06 11.35 37.50
C VAL A 74 4.23 10.85 36.67
N GLY A 75 5.17 10.11 37.28
CA GLY A 75 6.30 9.51 36.56
C GLY A 75 5.88 8.56 35.45
N ALA A 76 4.93 7.66 35.72
CA ALA A 76 4.37 6.74 34.73
C ALA A 76 3.66 7.49 33.59
N SER A 77 2.91 8.57 33.91
CA SER A 77 2.21 9.39 32.93
C SER A 77 3.19 10.14 32.02
N LEU A 78 4.25 10.75 32.57
CA LEU A 78 5.29 11.44 31.79
C LEU A 78 6.01 10.47 30.86
N LEU A 79 6.42 9.31 31.38
CA LEU A 79 7.08 8.27 30.57
C LEU A 79 6.16 7.73 29.47
N SER A 80 4.88 7.49 29.82
CA SER A 80 3.86 7.07 28.83
C SER A 80 3.66 8.11 27.73
N SER A 81 3.62 9.39 28.07
CA SER A 81 3.48 10.48 27.12
C SER A 81 4.69 10.58 26.17
N GLY A 82 5.90 10.41 26.70
CA GLY A 82 7.12 10.37 25.90
C GLY A 82 7.14 9.19 24.90
N LEU A 83 6.79 7.99 25.41
CA LEU A 83 6.69 6.80 24.55
C LEU A 83 5.55 6.91 23.52
N SER A 84 4.42 7.52 23.88
CA SER A 84 3.30 7.76 22.98
C SER A 84 3.69 8.71 21.83
N ARG A 85 4.41 9.80 22.15
CA ARG A 85 4.94 10.72 21.12
C ARG A 85 5.87 9.98 20.16
N ARG A 86 6.78 9.16 20.67
CA ARG A 86 7.70 8.37 19.85
C ARG A 86 6.97 7.34 18.99
N GLN A 87 5.96 6.67 19.55
CA GLN A 87 5.12 5.72 18.81
C GLN A 87 4.36 6.43 17.68
N SER A 88 3.78 7.61 17.92
CA SER A 88 3.08 8.38 16.90
C SER A 88 4.01 8.75 15.73
N PHE A 89 5.26 9.12 16.01
CA PHE A 89 6.26 9.39 14.97
C PHE A 89 6.54 8.16 14.11
N PHE A 90 6.79 7.00 14.72
CA PHE A 90 7.03 5.76 13.98
C PHE A 90 5.78 5.28 13.24
N PHE A 91 4.59 5.50 13.79
CA PHE A 91 3.32 5.16 13.15
C PHE A 91 3.06 6.04 11.92
N TYR A 92 3.36 7.33 11.99
CA TYR A 92 3.32 8.21 10.84
C TYR A 92 4.30 7.76 9.75
N LYS A 93 5.56 7.47 10.13
CA LYS A 93 6.55 6.90 9.20
C LYS A 93 6.06 5.61 8.55
N PHE A 94 5.44 4.72 9.32
CA PHE A 94 4.85 3.48 8.80
C PHE A 94 3.82 3.77 7.69
N TRP A 95 2.92 4.73 7.88
CA TRP A 95 1.93 5.06 6.85
C TRP A 95 2.56 5.60 5.57
N LEU A 96 3.63 6.36 5.65
CA LEU A 96 4.36 6.85 4.49
C LEU A 96 5.02 5.73 3.67
N VAL A 97 5.62 4.74 4.36
CA VAL A 97 6.40 3.68 3.68
C VAL A 97 5.62 2.38 3.46
N SER A 98 4.41 2.25 3.99
CA SER A 98 3.66 0.98 4.00
C SER A 98 3.21 0.50 2.62
N GLU A 99 3.14 1.38 1.61
CA GLU A 99 2.83 1.03 0.21
C GLU A 99 4.07 0.77 -0.64
N GLN A 100 5.23 1.18 -0.16
CA GLN A 100 6.48 1.04 -0.90
C GLN A 100 6.72 -0.38 -1.44
N PRO A 101 6.57 -1.48 -0.66
CA PRO A 101 6.80 -2.82 -1.18
C PRO A 101 5.85 -3.22 -2.32
N LEU A 102 4.61 -2.70 -2.30
CA LEU A 102 3.64 -2.94 -3.37
C LEU A 102 4.00 -2.16 -4.64
N ASN A 103 4.48 -0.93 -4.48
CA ASN A 103 4.87 -0.06 -5.60
C ASN A 103 6.17 -0.54 -6.23
N GLU A 104 7.18 -0.89 -5.44
CA GLU A 104 8.43 -1.49 -5.92
C GLU A 104 8.17 -2.77 -6.70
N LYS A 105 7.25 -3.61 -6.18
CA LYS A 105 6.88 -4.85 -6.89
C LYS A 105 6.26 -4.57 -8.25
N VAL A 106 5.35 -3.60 -8.36
CA VAL A 106 4.74 -3.22 -9.65
C VAL A 106 5.78 -2.75 -10.65
N GLN A 107 6.79 -1.98 -10.20
CA GLN A 107 7.89 -1.53 -11.07
C GLN A 107 8.78 -2.68 -11.56
N GLN A 108 8.91 -3.74 -10.76
CA GLN A 108 9.71 -4.92 -11.09
C GLN A 108 8.94 -6.01 -11.85
N MET A 109 7.59 -5.90 -11.93
CA MET A 109 6.77 -6.87 -12.64
C MET A 109 6.99 -6.78 -14.16
N ASP A 110 6.81 -7.92 -14.82
CA ASP A 110 6.69 -7.98 -16.27
C ASP A 110 5.49 -7.15 -16.72
N TYR A 111 5.63 -6.45 -17.86
CA TYR A 111 4.58 -5.54 -18.36
C TYR A 111 3.24 -6.25 -18.58
N GLU A 112 3.27 -7.51 -19.00
CA GLU A 112 2.09 -8.37 -19.12
C GLU A 112 1.32 -8.53 -17.80
N LEU A 113 2.05 -8.63 -16.68
CA LEU A 113 1.43 -8.69 -15.34
C LEU A 113 0.89 -7.33 -14.91
N VAL A 114 1.57 -6.24 -15.29
CA VAL A 114 1.13 -4.88 -14.97
C VAL A 114 -0.17 -4.54 -15.70
N GLU A 115 -0.35 -5.00 -16.96
CA GLU A 115 -1.61 -4.79 -17.70
C GLU A 115 -2.76 -5.70 -17.26
N ASN A 116 -2.48 -6.75 -16.50
CA ASN A 116 -3.50 -7.72 -16.09
C ASN A 116 -4.47 -7.11 -15.04
N PRO A 117 -5.77 -7.00 -15.36
CA PRO A 117 -6.76 -6.45 -14.45
C PRO A 117 -6.86 -7.18 -13.10
N GLU A 118 -6.58 -8.50 -13.06
CA GLU A 118 -6.62 -9.27 -11.82
C GLU A 118 -5.50 -8.85 -10.85
N ILE A 119 -4.34 -8.49 -11.36
CA ILE A 119 -3.20 -8.00 -10.56
C ILE A 119 -3.54 -6.65 -9.94
N HIS A 120 -4.13 -5.74 -10.74
CA HIS A 120 -4.64 -4.47 -10.23
C HIS A 120 -5.70 -4.67 -9.14
N LEU A 121 -6.62 -5.62 -9.35
CA LEU A 121 -7.65 -5.96 -8.36
C LEU A 121 -7.04 -6.46 -7.05
N LYS A 122 -6.03 -7.33 -7.09
CA LYS A 122 -5.33 -7.82 -5.89
C LYS A 122 -4.64 -6.69 -5.14
N LYS A 123 -3.90 -5.82 -5.84
CA LYS A 123 -3.26 -4.64 -5.23
C LYS A 123 -4.29 -3.75 -4.54
N GLN A 124 -5.37 -3.41 -5.25
CA GLN A 124 -6.43 -2.57 -4.71
C GLN A 124 -7.14 -3.21 -3.51
N GLN A 125 -7.34 -4.52 -3.53
CA GLN A 125 -7.90 -5.25 -2.41
C GLN A 125 -7.01 -5.18 -1.16
N ILE A 126 -5.69 -5.35 -1.31
CA ILE A 126 -4.73 -5.24 -0.21
C ILE A 126 -4.79 -3.82 0.41
N ILE A 127 -4.75 -2.79 -0.43
CA ILE A 127 -4.82 -1.38 -0.01
C ILE A 127 -6.14 -1.09 0.72
N THR A 128 -7.26 -1.57 0.17
CA THR A 128 -8.59 -1.36 0.77
C THR A 128 -8.72 -2.07 2.12
N LEU A 129 -8.28 -3.32 2.24
CA LEU A 129 -8.31 -4.07 3.50
C LEU A 129 -7.43 -3.40 4.57
N ARG A 130 -6.29 -2.86 4.18
CA ARG A 130 -5.41 -2.10 5.08
C ARG A 130 -6.06 -0.79 5.53
N ASN A 131 -6.51 0.04 4.61
CA ASN A 131 -6.96 1.41 4.90
C ASN A 131 -8.34 1.43 5.60
N ALA A 132 -9.29 0.61 5.15
CA ALA A 132 -10.63 0.59 5.70
C ALA A 132 -10.77 -0.26 6.96
N ASN A 133 -10.05 -1.39 7.04
CA ASN A 133 -10.24 -2.38 8.10
C ASN A 133 -9.01 -2.54 9.01
N GLY A 134 -7.92 -1.84 8.71
CA GLY A 134 -6.66 -1.94 9.46
C GLY A 134 -6.07 -3.34 9.47
N LEU A 135 -6.32 -4.15 8.42
CA LEU A 135 -5.77 -5.50 8.25
C LEU A 135 -4.35 -5.44 7.68
N GLY A 136 -3.66 -6.57 7.70
CA GLY A 136 -2.25 -6.64 7.31
C GLY A 136 -1.31 -6.12 8.40
N PHE A 137 -0.35 -5.27 8.05
CA PHE A 137 0.64 -4.73 8.99
C PHE A 137 0.06 -3.90 10.14
N PRO A 138 -0.94 -3.00 9.95
CA PRO A 138 -1.54 -2.28 11.07
C PRO A 138 -2.11 -3.21 12.14
N ARG A 139 -2.72 -4.33 11.73
CA ARG A 139 -3.24 -5.33 12.66
C ARG A 139 -2.16 -5.99 13.49
N LEU A 140 -0.98 -6.24 12.93
CA LEU A 140 0.17 -6.74 13.69
C LEU A 140 0.56 -5.77 14.81
N ILE A 141 0.62 -4.47 14.49
CA ILE A 141 0.96 -3.41 15.45
C ILE A 141 -0.02 -3.42 16.63
N TRP A 142 -1.32 -3.36 16.36
CA TRP A 142 -2.35 -3.31 17.41
C TRP A 142 -2.46 -4.60 18.22
N CYS A 143 -2.36 -5.76 17.56
CA CYS A 143 -2.39 -7.04 18.26
C CYS A 143 -1.17 -7.23 19.17
N THR A 144 0.02 -6.76 18.78
CA THR A 144 1.21 -6.82 19.64
C THR A 144 1.02 -6.06 20.92
N GLU A 145 0.47 -4.83 20.84
CA GLU A 145 0.16 -4.03 22.02
C GLU A 145 -0.80 -4.77 22.96
N GLY A 146 -1.90 -5.31 22.41
CA GLY A 146 -2.89 -6.04 23.19
C GLY A 146 -2.38 -7.36 23.78
N LEU A 147 -1.50 -8.07 23.08
CA LEU A 147 -0.87 -9.30 23.58
C LEU A 147 0.08 -9.00 24.75
N ILE A 148 0.92 -7.99 24.64
CA ILE A 148 1.87 -7.63 25.72
C ILE A 148 1.10 -7.12 26.94
N GLN A 149 0.11 -6.24 26.76
CA GLN A 149 -0.72 -5.75 27.84
C GLN A 149 -1.48 -6.90 28.51
N GLY A 150 -2.05 -7.82 27.74
CA GLY A 150 -2.74 -8.99 28.25
C GLY A 150 -1.82 -9.91 29.05
N ALA A 151 -0.66 -10.26 28.51
CA ALA A 151 0.31 -11.12 29.17
C ALA A 151 0.83 -10.50 30.48
N ALA A 152 1.24 -9.23 30.43
CA ALA A 152 1.71 -8.51 31.61
C ALA A 152 0.61 -8.39 32.67
N SER A 153 -0.63 -8.09 32.28
CA SER A 153 -1.77 -8.03 33.20
C SER A 153 -2.02 -9.37 33.89
N VAL A 154 -1.91 -10.49 33.18
CA VAL A 154 -2.03 -11.84 33.77
C VAL A 154 -0.91 -12.09 34.79
N ILE A 155 0.35 -11.82 34.41
CA ILE A 155 1.51 -12.03 35.29
C ILE A 155 1.40 -11.20 36.57
N PHE A 156 1.14 -9.88 36.45
CA PHE A 156 1.02 -9.00 37.62
C PHE A 156 -0.19 -9.35 38.49
N SER A 157 -1.31 -9.76 37.88
CA SER A 157 -2.48 -10.19 38.63
C SER A 157 -2.18 -11.44 39.46
N ILE A 158 -1.52 -12.46 38.89
CA ILE A 158 -1.15 -13.68 39.60
C ILE A 158 -0.20 -13.36 40.76
N SER A 159 0.76 -12.47 40.55
CA SER A 159 1.69 -12.03 41.60
C SER A 159 0.97 -11.39 42.78
N LEU A 160 0.02 -10.48 42.53
CA LEU A 160 -0.74 -9.83 43.61
C LEU A 160 -1.78 -10.74 44.26
N LEU A 161 -2.27 -11.78 43.58
CA LEU A 161 -3.21 -12.75 44.13
C LEU A 161 -2.53 -13.86 44.92
N SER A 162 -1.21 -14.03 44.83
CA SER A 162 -0.49 -15.13 45.50
C SER A 162 -0.75 -15.13 47.03
N THR A 163 -0.81 -13.95 47.65
CA THR A 163 -1.11 -13.80 49.10
C THR A 163 -2.55 -14.18 49.46
N ALA A 164 -3.52 -13.98 48.55
CA ALA A 164 -4.91 -14.37 48.77
C ALA A 164 -5.08 -15.89 48.81
N PHE A 165 -4.34 -16.63 47.99
CA PHE A 165 -4.42 -18.08 47.96
C PHE A 165 -3.85 -18.71 49.24
N THR A 166 -2.76 -18.20 49.77
CA THR A 166 -2.17 -18.71 51.02
C THR A 166 -3.05 -18.46 52.23
N LEU A 167 -3.60 -17.26 52.34
CA LEU A 167 -4.51 -16.90 53.43
C LEU A 167 -5.86 -17.64 53.34
N SER A 168 -6.40 -17.83 52.16
CA SER A 168 -7.68 -18.53 51.96
C SER A 168 -7.59 -20.01 52.32
N TYR A 169 -6.43 -20.66 52.15
CA TYR A 169 -6.25 -22.06 52.50
C TYR A 169 -6.33 -22.30 54.00
N SER A 170 -5.87 -21.35 54.84
CA SER A 170 -5.94 -21.46 56.31
C SER A 170 -7.37 -21.30 56.86
N THR A 171 -8.25 -20.58 56.17
CA THR A 171 -9.63 -20.26 56.61
C THR A 171 -10.70 -21.13 55.92
N ASP A 172 -10.37 -21.78 54.79
CA ASP A 172 -11.25 -22.68 54.03
C ASP A 172 -10.45 -23.91 53.58
N PRO A 173 -10.25 -24.92 54.43
CA PRO A 173 -9.44 -26.08 54.12
C PRO A 173 -9.90 -26.89 52.88
N GLY A 174 -11.17 -26.76 52.50
CA GLY A 174 -11.70 -27.40 51.29
C GLY A 174 -11.41 -26.67 49.99
N GLY A 175 -10.99 -25.40 50.01
CA GLY A 175 -10.64 -24.58 48.82
C GLY A 175 -11.79 -24.35 47.82
N TRP A 176 -13.01 -24.81 48.13
CA TRP A 176 -14.16 -24.79 47.19
C TRP A 176 -14.53 -23.38 46.74
N SER A 177 -14.32 -22.41 47.59
CA SER A 177 -14.60 -21.00 47.26
C SER A 177 -13.67 -20.45 46.15
N ILE A 178 -12.41 -20.90 46.14
CA ILE A 178 -11.43 -20.53 45.08
C ILE A 178 -11.78 -21.23 43.78
N VAL A 179 -12.14 -22.53 43.85
CA VAL A 179 -12.55 -23.31 42.66
C VAL A 179 -13.77 -22.67 41.99
N LEU A 180 -14.74 -22.18 42.76
CA LEU A 180 -15.91 -21.49 42.23
C LEU A 180 -15.55 -20.23 41.45
N ILE A 181 -14.64 -19.38 41.97
CA ILE A 181 -14.20 -18.17 41.27
C ILE A 181 -13.43 -18.52 39.99
N ILE A 182 -12.52 -19.47 40.04
CA ILE A 182 -11.78 -19.92 38.85
C ILE A 182 -12.76 -20.44 37.79
N ALA A 183 -13.77 -21.22 38.18
CA ALA A 183 -14.81 -21.71 37.29
C ALA A 183 -15.63 -20.57 36.66
N LEU A 184 -16.02 -19.55 37.42
CA LEU A 184 -16.73 -18.36 36.91
C LEU A 184 -15.86 -17.54 35.94
N ILE A 185 -14.58 -17.35 36.25
CA ILE A 185 -13.63 -16.69 35.34
C ILE A 185 -13.48 -17.49 34.06
N ALA A 186 -13.29 -18.81 34.15
CA ALA A 186 -13.16 -19.69 32.99
C ALA A 186 -14.43 -19.66 32.12
N LEU A 187 -15.61 -19.68 32.73
CA LEU A 187 -16.89 -19.57 32.01
C LEU A 187 -16.99 -18.23 31.25
N ASN A 188 -16.63 -17.13 31.88
CA ASN A 188 -16.60 -15.81 31.24
C ASN A 188 -15.61 -15.76 30.09
N ILE A 189 -14.42 -16.32 30.26
CA ILE A 189 -13.41 -16.44 29.19
C ILE A 189 -13.95 -17.26 28.00
N MET A 190 -14.58 -18.41 28.26
CA MET A 190 -15.19 -19.23 27.21
C MET A 190 -16.27 -18.46 26.44
N LEU A 191 -17.13 -17.73 27.13
CA LEU A 191 -18.16 -16.90 26.52
C LEU A 191 -17.53 -15.82 25.62
N ASN A 192 -16.49 -15.15 26.12
CA ASN A 192 -15.75 -14.14 25.35
C ASN A 192 -15.10 -14.73 24.10
N ILE A 193 -14.45 -15.90 24.20
CA ILE A 193 -13.84 -16.57 23.05
C ILE A 193 -14.90 -16.93 22.00
N PHE A 194 -16.04 -17.48 22.43
CA PHE A 194 -17.12 -17.86 21.53
C PHE A 194 -17.71 -16.65 20.80
N THR A 195 -18.00 -15.57 21.53
CA THR A 195 -18.52 -14.32 20.97
C THR A 195 -17.53 -13.67 20.01
N THR A 196 -16.25 -13.59 20.38
CA THR A 196 -15.19 -13.03 19.53
C THR A 196 -15.01 -13.81 18.24
N LYS A 197 -14.94 -15.15 18.27
CA LYS A 197 -14.86 -15.99 17.05
C LYS A 197 -16.01 -15.71 16.10
N LYS A 198 -17.23 -15.57 16.62
CA LYS A 198 -18.42 -15.30 15.83
C LYS A 198 -18.42 -13.88 15.25
N SER A 199 -17.94 -12.90 16.01
CA SER A 199 -17.75 -11.52 15.58
C SER A 199 -16.73 -11.42 14.44
N ILE A 200 -15.55 -12.04 14.60
CA ILE A 200 -14.50 -12.05 13.58
C ILE A 200 -15.01 -12.72 12.28
N LYS A 201 -15.71 -13.86 12.35
CA LYS A 201 -16.27 -14.53 11.17
C LYS A 201 -17.24 -13.60 10.40
N LYS A 202 -18.08 -12.85 11.12
CA LYS A 202 -18.99 -11.88 10.50
C LYS A 202 -18.27 -10.67 9.92
N PHE A 203 -17.24 -10.19 10.60
CA PHE A 203 -16.40 -9.10 10.10
C PHE A 203 -15.68 -9.47 8.79
N MET A 204 -15.14 -10.69 8.70
CA MET A 204 -14.50 -11.16 7.47
C MET A 204 -15.50 -11.33 6.32
N ALA A 205 -16.71 -11.84 6.59
CA ALA A 205 -17.79 -11.90 5.60
C ALA A 205 -18.23 -10.50 5.14
N PHE A 206 -18.28 -9.52 6.05
CA PHE A 206 -18.54 -8.12 5.70
C PHE A 206 -17.46 -7.54 4.80
N SER A 207 -16.18 -7.84 5.03
CA SER A 207 -15.08 -7.32 4.22
C SER A 207 -15.23 -7.71 2.74
N SER A 208 -15.76 -8.88 2.43
CA SER A 208 -16.02 -9.33 1.05
C SER A 208 -17.13 -8.53 0.35
N GLU A 209 -18.15 -8.07 1.09
CA GLU A 209 -19.24 -7.20 0.57
C GLU A 209 -18.77 -5.75 0.46
N PHE A 210 -17.94 -5.30 1.39
CA PHE A 210 -17.48 -3.92 1.49
C PHE A 210 -16.48 -3.52 0.40
N VAL A 211 -15.52 -4.40 0.05
CA VAL A 211 -14.44 -4.10 -0.90
C VAL A 211 -14.97 -3.66 -2.28
N PRO A 212 -15.91 -4.36 -2.93
CA PRO A 212 -16.46 -3.93 -4.21
C PRO A 212 -17.15 -2.57 -4.15
N LEU A 213 -17.97 -2.34 -3.10
CA LEU A 213 -18.69 -1.07 -2.92
C LEU A 213 -17.74 0.09 -2.66
N SER A 214 -16.70 -0.13 -1.86
CA SER A 214 -15.67 0.88 -1.58
C SER A 214 -14.90 1.25 -2.84
N ARG A 215 -14.59 0.27 -3.70
CA ARG A 215 -13.93 0.50 -4.99
C ARG A 215 -14.81 1.33 -5.92
N LEU A 216 -16.09 0.98 -6.02
CA LEU A 216 -17.05 1.70 -6.86
C LEU A 216 -17.23 3.15 -6.39
N SER A 217 -17.39 3.35 -5.09
CA SER A 217 -17.45 4.67 -4.46
C SER A 217 -16.18 5.48 -4.73
N GLY A 218 -14.99 4.85 -4.58
CA GLY A 218 -13.71 5.49 -4.87
C GLY A 218 -13.55 5.92 -6.32
N TYR A 219 -13.97 5.09 -7.26
CA TYR A 219 -13.95 5.42 -8.69
C TYR A 219 -14.79 6.66 -9.02
N TYR A 220 -16.04 6.71 -8.57
CA TYR A 220 -16.90 7.87 -8.84
C TYR A 220 -16.42 9.12 -8.09
N PHE A 221 -15.93 8.99 -6.87
CA PHE A 221 -15.34 10.11 -6.14
C PHE A 221 -14.13 10.68 -6.89
N GLN A 222 -13.22 9.82 -7.36
CA GLN A 222 -12.06 10.24 -8.14
C GLN A 222 -12.47 10.88 -9.48
N SER A 223 -13.44 10.29 -10.20
CA SER A 223 -13.94 10.84 -11.45
C SER A 223 -14.55 12.24 -11.29
N LEU A 224 -15.23 12.50 -10.15
CA LEU A 224 -15.82 13.81 -9.83
C LEU A 224 -14.75 14.85 -9.46
N SER A 225 -13.60 14.44 -8.95
CA SER A 225 -12.52 15.32 -8.46
C SER A 225 -11.40 15.55 -9.48
N GLN A 226 -11.28 14.72 -10.53
CA GLN A 226 -10.21 14.84 -11.52
C GLN A 226 -10.48 15.99 -12.50
N TYR A 227 -9.48 16.88 -12.63
CA TYR A 227 -9.54 18.01 -13.56
C TYR A 227 -9.70 17.58 -15.03
N ASN A 228 -9.00 16.52 -15.43
CA ASN A 228 -9.00 16.02 -16.81
C ASN A 228 -10.39 15.61 -17.32
N ALA A 229 -11.24 15.08 -16.44
CA ALA A 229 -12.64 14.76 -16.74
C ALA A 229 -13.57 15.98 -16.71
N GLY A 230 -13.09 17.13 -16.24
CA GLY A 230 -13.94 18.29 -15.94
C GLY A 230 -14.66 18.90 -17.14
N LYS A 231 -14.08 18.84 -18.35
CA LYS A 231 -14.71 19.31 -19.59
C LYS A 231 -15.89 18.43 -19.97
N ASP A 232 -15.69 17.12 -20.06
CA ASP A 232 -16.74 16.15 -20.44
C ASP A 232 -17.84 16.09 -19.39
N MET A 233 -17.46 16.12 -18.11
CA MET A 233 -18.41 16.17 -16.99
C MET A 233 -19.38 17.36 -17.10
N ARG A 234 -18.92 18.53 -17.58
CA ARG A 234 -19.76 19.73 -17.72
C ARG A 234 -20.59 19.72 -19.01
N ILE A 235 -19.95 19.38 -20.15
CA ILE A 235 -20.61 19.43 -21.46
C ILE A 235 -21.73 18.38 -21.54
N TYR A 236 -21.47 17.18 -21.04
CA TYR A 236 -22.40 16.06 -21.11
C TYR A 236 -23.24 15.87 -19.85
N ALA A 237 -23.12 16.77 -18.85
CA ALA A 237 -23.80 16.69 -17.55
C ALA A 237 -23.59 15.33 -16.82
N LEU A 238 -22.42 14.69 -17.01
CA LEU A 238 -22.11 13.39 -16.44
C LEU A 238 -21.95 13.43 -14.91
N ASN A 239 -21.81 14.62 -14.33
CA ASN A 239 -21.78 14.84 -12.89
C ASN A 239 -23.04 14.30 -12.19
N GLN A 240 -24.22 14.39 -12.81
CA GLN A 240 -25.47 13.88 -12.23
C GLN A 240 -25.46 12.36 -12.11
N ILE A 241 -25.00 11.65 -13.14
CA ILE A 241 -24.89 10.19 -13.15
C ILE A 241 -23.82 9.77 -12.13
N SER A 242 -22.65 10.38 -12.18
CA SER A 242 -21.54 10.05 -11.29
C SER A 242 -21.88 10.30 -9.81
N LEU A 243 -22.58 11.40 -9.51
CA LEU A 243 -23.04 11.70 -8.15
C LEU A 243 -24.09 10.70 -7.67
N LYS A 244 -25.05 10.34 -8.53
CA LYS A 244 -26.08 9.34 -8.21
C LYS A 244 -25.48 7.98 -7.91
N GLU A 245 -24.55 7.51 -8.73
CA GLU A 245 -23.89 6.21 -8.54
C GLU A 245 -22.95 6.22 -7.33
N PHE A 246 -22.25 7.35 -7.07
CA PHE A 246 -21.49 7.54 -5.83
C PHE A 246 -22.42 7.43 -4.61
N GLN A 247 -23.56 8.13 -4.62
CA GLN A 247 -24.54 8.08 -3.54
C GLN A 247 -25.09 6.67 -3.33
N ASN A 248 -25.40 5.93 -4.40
CA ASN A 248 -25.88 4.55 -4.34
C ASN A 248 -24.82 3.63 -3.70
N ALA A 249 -23.57 3.73 -4.13
CA ALA A 249 -22.46 2.97 -3.55
C ALA A 249 -22.24 3.32 -2.07
N PHE A 250 -22.28 4.60 -1.72
CA PHE A 250 -22.14 5.10 -0.36
C PHE A 250 -23.28 4.65 0.55
N LEU A 251 -24.53 4.68 0.07
CA LEU A 251 -25.68 4.13 0.79
C LEU A 251 -25.55 2.62 1.00
N GLY A 252 -25.05 1.89 0.00
CA GLY A 252 -24.71 0.47 0.12
C GLY A 252 -23.68 0.20 1.23
N ILE A 253 -22.60 0.98 1.25
CA ILE A 253 -21.57 0.93 2.29
C ILE A 253 -22.19 1.20 3.67
N ASN A 254 -22.96 2.28 3.82
CA ASN A 254 -23.58 2.64 5.09
C ASN A 254 -24.56 1.56 5.59
N LYS A 255 -25.32 0.95 4.69
CA LYS A 255 -26.25 -0.13 5.02
C LYS A 255 -25.49 -1.39 5.49
N ALA A 256 -24.40 -1.74 4.81
CA ALA A 256 -23.56 -2.86 5.19
C ALA A 256 -22.84 -2.59 6.52
N MET A 257 -22.26 -1.40 6.71
CA MET A 257 -21.67 -0.94 7.98
C MET A 257 -22.69 -0.94 9.13
N GLY A 258 -23.89 -0.43 8.89
CA GLY A 258 -24.95 -0.43 9.88
C GLY A 258 -25.34 -1.84 10.36
N LYS A 259 -25.40 -2.82 9.45
CA LYS A 259 -25.61 -4.24 9.80
C LYS A 259 -24.44 -4.78 10.65
N LEU A 260 -23.21 -4.50 10.24
CA LEU A 260 -22.01 -4.94 10.95
C LEU A 260 -21.96 -4.35 12.36
N TYR A 261 -22.12 -3.03 12.51
CA TYR A 261 -22.05 -2.36 13.81
C TYR A 261 -23.18 -2.77 14.76
N LYS A 262 -24.41 -2.94 14.26
CA LYS A 262 -25.53 -3.50 15.06
C LYS A 262 -25.21 -4.90 15.57
N PHE A 263 -24.59 -5.71 14.73
CA PHE A 263 -24.17 -7.05 15.11
C PHE A 263 -23.04 -6.98 16.15
N GLN A 264 -22.00 -6.19 15.89
CA GLN A 264 -20.85 -6.01 16.78
C GLN A 264 -21.30 -5.48 18.15
N ALA A 265 -22.15 -4.45 18.18
CA ALA A 265 -22.69 -3.89 19.40
C ALA A 265 -23.41 -4.94 20.28
N ARG A 266 -24.15 -5.88 19.67
CA ARG A 266 -24.80 -6.97 20.43
C ARG A 266 -23.77 -7.88 21.10
N TYR A 267 -22.67 -8.21 20.39
CA TYR A 267 -21.61 -9.05 20.98
C TYR A 267 -20.83 -8.30 22.05
N ASP A 268 -20.46 -7.06 21.79
CA ASP A 268 -19.74 -6.23 22.75
C ASP A 268 -20.58 -5.99 24.01
N SER A 269 -21.90 -5.77 23.86
CA SER A 269 -22.82 -5.67 24.99
C SER A 269 -22.91 -6.99 25.78
N THR A 270 -22.96 -8.14 25.11
CA THR A 270 -22.98 -9.44 25.78
C THR A 270 -21.71 -9.65 26.59
N VAL A 271 -20.55 -9.32 26.03
CA VAL A 271 -19.25 -9.38 26.73
C VAL A 271 -19.22 -8.41 27.89
N ALA A 272 -19.66 -7.17 27.71
CA ALA A 272 -19.68 -6.15 28.75
C ALA A 272 -20.58 -6.57 29.94
N VAL A 273 -21.80 -7.02 29.65
CA VAL A 273 -22.74 -7.49 30.70
C VAL A 273 -22.16 -8.68 31.46
N SER A 274 -21.64 -9.69 30.76
CA SER A 274 -21.05 -10.86 31.43
C SER A 274 -19.85 -10.50 32.31
N SER A 275 -18.98 -9.60 31.83
CA SER A 275 -17.82 -9.13 32.59
C SER A 275 -18.23 -8.28 33.81
N THR A 276 -19.28 -7.45 33.69
CA THR A 276 -19.82 -6.65 34.81
C THR A 276 -20.46 -7.55 35.87
N VAL A 277 -21.26 -8.54 35.48
CA VAL A 277 -21.84 -9.53 36.39
C VAL A 277 -20.74 -10.31 37.12
N LEU A 278 -19.72 -10.79 36.40
CA LEU A 278 -18.56 -11.46 36.98
C LEU A 278 -17.85 -10.54 38.00
N SER A 279 -17.62 -9.28 37.67
CA SER A 279 -17.00 -8.29 38.56
C SER A 279 -17.84 -8.14 39.86
N GLY A 280 -19.16 -8.01 39.75
CA GLY A 280 -20.06 -7.94 40.88
C GLY A 280 -19.99 -9.18 41.80
N LEU A 281 -19.96 -10.39 41.20
CA LEU A 281 -19.79 -11.63 41.93
C LEU A 281 -18.42 -11.72 42.63
N ILE A 282 -17.36 -11.28 41.98
CA ILE A 282 -16.01 -11.19 42.58
C ILE A 282 -16.02 -10.22 43.78
N TYR A 283 -16.62 -9.03 43.64
CA TYR A 283 -16.76 -8.08 44.77
C TYR A 283 -17.52 -8.67 45.94
N ALA A 284 -18.69 -9.27 45.71
CA ALA A 284 -19.49 -9.91 46.73
C ALA A 284 -18.71 -11.03 47.45
N PHE A 285 -18.03 -11.87 46.68
CA PHE A 285 -17.23 -12.95 47.25
C PHE A 285 -16.07 -12.45 48.12
N VAL A 286 -15.27 -11.50 47.61
CA VAL A 286 -14.12 -10.96 48.37
C VAL A 286 -14.59 -10.20 49.62
N ALA A 287 -15.70 -9.44 49.51
CA ALA A 287 -16.28 -8.73 50.65
C ALA A 287 -16.77 -9.69 51.76
N LEU A 288 -17.45 -10.79 51.37
CA LEU A 288 -17.86 -11.83 52.31
C LEU A 288 -16.66 -12.46 53.04
N LYS A 289 -15.59 -12.80 52.30
CA LYS A 289 -14.36 -13.34 52.91
C LYS A 289 -13.69 -12.34 53.89
N ALA A 290 -13.70 -11.05 53.56
CA ALA A 290 -13.19 -9.99 54.44
C ALA A 290 -14.03 -9.87 55.73
N LEU A 291 -15.38 -9.96 55.63
CA LEU A 291 -16.30 -9.95 56.79
C LEU A 291 -16.04 -11.13 57.73
N PHE A 292 -15.66 -12.29 57.20
CA PHE A 292 -15.26 -13.45 58.00
C PHE A 292 -13.82 -13.36 58.53
N GLY A 293 -13.16 -12.20 58.41
CA GLY A 293 -11.84 -11.96 59.01
C GLY A 293 -10.67 -12.64 58.30
N SER A 294 -10.87 -13.13 57.05
CA SER A 294 -9.83 -13.85 56.30
C SER A 294 -8.64 -12.95 55.91
N PHE A 295 -8.84 -11.63 55.77
CA PHE A 295 -7.81 -10.65 55.42
C PHE A 295 -8.23 -9.21 55.70
N ALA A 296 -7.27 -8.27 55.69
CA ALA A 296 -7.52 -6.86 55.98
C ALA A 296 -8.39 -6.17 54.93
N VAL A 297 -9.15 -5.15 55.29
CA VAL A 297 -10.13 -4.46 54.45
C VAL A 297 -9.51 -3.89 53.16
N GLY A 298 -8.30 -3.36 53.24
CA GLY A 298 -7.60 -2.84 52.05
C GLY A 298 -7.27 -3.91 51.00
N ASN A 299 -7.13 -5.17 51.43
CA ASN A 299 -6.87 -6.27 50.49
C ASN A 299 -8.09 -6.58 49.61
N ILE A 300 -9.29 -6.10 49.96
CA ILE A 300 -10.47 -6.18 49.06
C ILE A 300 -10.16 -5.49 47.73
N VAL A 301 -9.62 -4.28 47.76
CA VAL A 301 -9.27 -3.52 46.55
C VAL A 301 -8.20 -4.25 45.74
N GLN A 302 -7.18 -4.79 46.44
CA GLN A 302 -6.12 -5.56 45.81
C GLN A 302 -6.63 -6.80 45.08
N TYR A 303 -7.43 -7.62 45.75
CA TYR A 303 -7.90 -8.89 45.18
C TYR A 303 -8.96 -8.70 44.11
N VAL A 304 -9.91 -7.79 44.29
CA VAL A 304 -10.92 -7.48 43.29
C VAL A 304 -10.26 -6.86 42.06
N GLY A 305 -9.39 -5.89 42.25
CA GLY A 305 -8.64 -5.25 41.13
C GLY A 305 -7.82 -6.25 40.35
N SER A 306 -7.10 -7.13 41.06
CA SER A 306 -6.24 -8.16 40.41
C SER A 306 -7.06 -9.23 39.68
N LEU A 307 -8.18 -9.73 40.26
CA LEU A 307 -9.07 -10.69 39.61
C LEU A 307 -9.72 -10.10 38.34
N SER A 308 -10.16 -8.84 38.42
CA SER A 308 -10.71 -8.13 37.25
C SER A 308 -9.65 -7.95 36.13
N LYS A 309 -8.42 -7.59 36.49
CA LYS A 309 -7.30 -7.47 35.55
C LYS A 309 -6.86 -8.82 34.97
N LEU A 310 -6.92 -9.88 35.78
CA LEU A 310 -6.66 -11.24 35.29
C LEU A 310 -7.65 -11.62 34.19
N GLY A 311 -8.95 -11.45 34.43
CA GLY A 311 -10.01 -11.76 33.47
C GLY A 311 -9.88 -10.95 32.17
N SER A 312 -9.66 -9.63 32.29
CA SER A 312 -9.47 -8.76 31.15
C SER A 312 -8.18 -9.06 30.38
N GLY A 313 -7.10 -9.41 31.08
CA GLY A 313 -5.81 -9.79 30.49
C GLY A 313 -5.91 -11.06 29.63
N VAL A 314 -6.55 -12.11 30.17
CA VAL A 314 -6.77 -13.36 29.40
C VAL A 314 -7.69 -13.11 28.22
N THR A 315 -8.75 -12.33 28.37
CA THR A 315 -9.65 -11.95 27.27
C THR A 315 -8.89 -11.20 26.17
N SER A 316 -8.04 -10.25 26.54
CA SER A 316 -7.18 -9.51 25.61
C SER A 316 -6.25 -10.45 24.84
N LEU A 317 -5.57 -11.38 25.51
CA LEU A 317 -4.72 -12.38 24.87
C LEU A 317 -5.49 -13.19 23.84
N MET A 318 -6.64 -13.76 24.21
CA MET A 318 -7.44 -14.59 23.33
C MET A 318 -7.97 -13.82 22.12
N ASN A 319 -8.45 -12.59 22.32
CA ASN A 319 -8.95 -11.74 21.25
C ASN A 319 -7.83 -11.39 20.24
N ASN A 320 -6.67 -10.98 20.74
CA ASN A 320 -5.57 -10.60 19.87
C ASN A 320 -4.96 -11.80 19.12
N LEU A 321 -4.89 -12.99 19.75
CA LEU A 321 -4.49 -14.22 19.07
C LEU A 321 -5.50 -14.61 17.97
N ALA A 322 -6.80 -14.46 18.22
CA ALA A 322 -7.82 -14.74 17.23
C ALA A 322 -7.77 -13.75 16.05
N LEU A 323 -7.51 -12.46 16.34
CA LEU A 323 -7.33 -11.43 15.31
C LEU A 323 -6.06 -11.65 14.48
N LEU A 324 -4.93 -12.05 15.09
CA LEU A 324 -3.72 -12.42 14.36
C LEU A 324 -3.94 -13.62 13.44
N ASN A 325 -4.65 -14.63 13.95
CA ASN A 325 -4.98 -15.80 13.14
C ASN A 325 -5.85 -15.43 11.92
N ALA A 326 -6.81 -14.52 12.07
CA ALA A 326 -7.64 -14.02 10.98
C ALA A 326 -6.84 -13.12 10.01
N ASN A 327 -5.92 -12.31 10.53
CA ASN A 327 -5.08 -11.40 9.75
C ASN A 327 -4.10 -12.14 8.82
N ALA A 328 -3.76 -13.39 9.12
CA ALA A 328 -2.86 -14.20 8.31
C ALA A 328 -3.36 -14.37 6.87
N ASP A 329 -4.68 -14.37 6.63
CA ASP A 329 -5.26 -14.44 5.29
C ASP A 329 -4.97 -13.17 4.47
N THR A 330 -4.97 -12.00 5.12
CA THR A 330 -4.59 -10.72 4.47
C THR A 330 -3.08 -10.64 4.21
N LEU A 331 -2.26 -11.12 5.15
CA LEU A 331 -0.81 -11.21 4.93
C LEU A 331 -0.48 -12.19 3.79
N ARG A 332 -1.24 -13.26 3.63
CA ARG A 332 -1.10 -14.17 2.50
C ARG A 332 -1.32 -13.44 1.18
N LEU A 333 -2.42 -12.68 1.04
CA LEU A 333 -2.68 -11.89 -0.17
C LEU A 333 -1.53 -10.91 -0.47
N PHE A 334 -0.99 -10.28 0.57
CA PHE A 334 0.14 -9.37 0.42
C PHE A 334 1.38 -10.09 -0.11
N TYR A 335 1.74 -11.25 0.47
CA TYR A 335 2.92 -12.00 0.03
C TYR A 335 2.70 -12.73 -1.30
N GLU A 336 1.50 -13.20 -1.61
CA GLU A 336 1.17 -13.71 -2.94
C GLU A 336 1.38 -12.65 -4.04
N PHE A 337 1.13 -11.38 -3.71
CA PHE A 337 1.39 -10.28 -4.63
C PHE A 337 2.87 -9.93 -4.72
N THR A 338 3.56 -9.76 -3.58
CA THR A 338 4.97 -9.35 -3.56
C THR A 338 5.94 -10.44 -4.03
N ASP A 339 5.58 -11.72 -3.86
CA ASP A 339 6.40 -12.87 -4.25
C ASP A 339 6.11 -13.35 -5.68
N MET A 340 5.27 -12.67 -6.45
CA MET A 340 5.03 -13.04 -7.85
C MET A 340 6.35 -13.09 -8.62
N PRO A 341 6.62 -14.17 -9.35
CA PRO A 341 7.85 -14.25 -10.13
C PRO A 341 7.82 -13.21 -11.27
N SER A 342 8.95 -12.58 -11.52
CA SER A 342 9.18 -11.80 -12.73
C SER A 342 10.11 -12.62 -13.63
N VAL A 343 9.66 -12.94 -14.83
CA VAL A 343 10.39 -13.82 -15.76
C VAL A 343 11.47 -13.04 -16.50
N LYS A 344 11.24 -11.76 -16.80
CA LYS A 344 12.16 -10.90 -17.57
C LYS A 344 13.46 -10.58 -16.84
N TYR A 345 13.44 -10.55 -15.52
CA TYR A 345 14.61 -10.22 -14.70
C TYR A 345 15.49 -11.43 -14.33
N GLN A 346 15.35 -12.55 -15.05
CA GLN A 346 16.13 -13.77 -14.80
C GLN A 346 17.33 -13.94 -15.71
N GLY A 347 17.43 -13.15 -16.79
CA GLY A 347 18.56 -13.15 -17.70
C GLY A 347 19.82 -12.54 -17.06
N THR A 348 20.97 -13.14 -17.33
CA THR A 348 22.27 -12.73 -16.80
C THR A 348 23.31 -12.48 -17.90
N LEU A 349 22.94 -12.66 -19.15
CA LEU A 349 23.84 -12.40 -20.26
C LEU A 349 23.96 -10.89 -20.48
N PRO A 350 25.17 -10.32 -20.42
CA PRO A 350 25.38 -8.92 -20.76
C PRO A 350 25.12 -8.69 -22.25
N VAL A 351 24.65 -7.49 -22.59
CA VAL A 351 24.62 -7.01 -23.97
C VAL A 351 26.03 -6.55 -24.32
N GLU A 352 26.57 -7.05 -25.41
CA GLU A 352 27.88 -6.65 -25.88
C GLU A 352 27.90 -5.16 -26.23
N LYS A 353 28.75 -4.36 -25.56
CA LYS A 353 28.93 -2.95 -25.85
C LYS A 353 29.94 -2.83 -26.99
N ARG A 354 29.46 -2.52 -28.20
CA ARG A 354 30.27 -2.33 -29.37
C ARG A 354 30.62 -0.86 -29.57
N ASN A 355 31.88 -0.56 -29.76
CA ASN A 355 32.36 0.80 -29.99
C ASN A 355 32.01 1.35 -31.39
N ASP A 356 31.67 0.45 -32.32
CA ASP A 356 31.25 0.77 -33.69
C ASP A 356 29.75 1.06 -33.83
N ASN A 357 28.97 0.88 -32.75
CA ASN A 357 27.51 0.95 -32.76
C ASN A 357 26.81 0.01 -33.78
N GLU A 358 27.53 -0.94 -34.34
CA GLU A 358 26.96 -1.93 -35.25
C GLU A 358 26.30 -3.06 -34.46
N TYR A 359 25.04 -2.87 -34.08
CA TYR A 359 24.20 -3.89 -33.45
C TYR A 359 23.29 -4.52 -34.49
N GLU A 360 23.24 -5.85 -34.51
CA GLU A 360 22.28 -6.60 -35.30
C GLU A 360 21.16 -7.13 -34.42
N LEU A 361 19.93 -6.78 -34.73
CA LEU A 361 18.73 -7.22 -34.02
C LEU A 361 17.92 -8.10 -34.98
N GLU A 362 18.06 -9.41 -34.84
CA GLU A 362 17.31 -10.37 -35.64
C GLU A 362 16.10 -10.90 -34.87
N PHE A 363 14.95 -10.85 -35.50
CA PHE A 363 13.70 -11.41 -35.00
C PHE A 363 13.46 -12.78 -35.65
N HIS A 364 13.88 -13.87 -34.98
CA HIS A 364 13.61 -15.24 -35.42
C HIS A 364 12.40 -15.82 -34.70
N ASN A 365 11.32 -16.13 -35.41
CA ASN A 365 10.11 -16.77 -34.89
C ASN A 365 9.51 -16.07 -33.63
N VAL A 366 9.39 -14.75 -33.66
CA VAL A 366 8.80 -13.96 -32.57
C VAL A 366 7.32 -14.26 -32.41
N SER A 367 6.88 -14.54 -31.21
CA SER A 367 5.46 -14.68 -30.88
C SER A 367 5.08 -13.68 -29.79
N PHE A 368 4.07 -12.87 -30.04
CA PHE A 368 3.49 -11.98 -29.06
C PHE A 368 1.96 -12.11 -29.07
N ARG A 369 1.37 -12.16 -27.89
CA ARG A 369 -0.07 -12.21 -27.67
C ARG A 369 -0.44 -11.25 -26.54
N TYR A 370 -1.42 -10.39 -26.80
CA TYR A 370 -1.95 -9.53 -25.75
C TYR A 370 -2.63 -10.33 -24.63
N PRO A 371 -2.50 -9.93 -23.37
CA PRO A 371 -3.20 -10.58 -22.26
C PRO A 371 -4.71 -10.64 -22.52
N GLY A 372 -5.28 -11.87 -22.46
CA GLY A 372 -6.71 -12.11 -22.73
C GLY A 372 -7.09 -12.30 -24.21
N SER A 373 -6.15 -12.23 -25.15
CA SER A 373 -6.39 -12.57 -26.57
C SER A 373 -6.04 -14.02 -26.84
N GLU A 374 -6.86 -14.73 -27.65
CA GLU A 374 -6.54 -16.08 -28.14
C GLU A 374 -5.62 -16.05 -29.39
N ALA A 375 -5.55 -14.91 -30.07
CA ALA A 375 -4.74 -14.74 -31.28
C ALA A 375 -3.33 -14.22 -30.92
N TYR A 376 -2.32 -14.80 -31.57
CA TYR A 376 -0.94 -14.28 -31.49
C TYR A 376 -0.81 -13.01 -32.33
N ALA A 377 -0.22 -11.97 -31.75
CA ALA A 377 0.21 -10.79 -32.49
C ALA A 377 1.60 -10.99 -33.14
N LEU A 378 2.50 -11.79 -32.48
CA LEU A 378 3.83 -12.18 -32.99
C LEU A 378 4.25 -13.54 -32.39
N ASN A 379 5.17 -14.33 -33.08
CA ASN A 379 5.53 -15.69 -32.62
C ASN A 379 7.05 -16.01 -32.83
N GLY A 380 7.85 -16.17 -31.75
CA GLY A 380 9.13 -16.94 -31.75
C GLY A 380 10.47 -16.34 -31.33
N ILE A 381 10.63 -15.36 -30.37
CA ILE A 381 11.95 -14.97 -29.81
C ILE A 381 11.96 -15.06 -28.26
N ASP A 382 13.15 -15.39 -27.71
CA ASP A 382 13.37 -15.39 -26.27
C ASP A 382 14.43 -14.34 -25.85
N ILE A 383 13.97 -13.12 -25.54
CA ILE A 383 14.78 -12.02 -25.01
C ILE A 383 15.14 -12.18 -23.53
N ARG A 384 14.59 -13.20 -22.85
CA ARG A 384 14.75 -13.43 -21.40
C ARG A 384 16.13 -13.90 -20.99
N LYS A 385 17.01 -14.16 -21.95
CA LYS A 385 18.40 -14.60 -21.71
C LYS A 385 19.31 -13.45 -21.29
N TYR A 386 18.99 -12.22 -21.70
CA TYR A 386 19.80 -11.03 -21.45
C TYR A 386 19.45 -10.36 -20.13
N ASP A 387 20.39 -9.63 -19.53
CA ASP A 387 20.07 -8.71 -18.46
C ASP A 387 19.08 -7.67 -18.97
N TYR A 388 17.96 -7.53 -18.28
CA TYR A 388 16.84 -6.71 -18.76
C TYR A 388 17.18 -5.22 -18.80
N SER A 389 17.95 -4.72 -17.84
CA SER A 389 18.34 -3.31 -17.79
C SER A 389 19.33 -2.95 -18.91
N GLU A 390 20.29 -3.84 -19.20
CA GLU A 390 21.23 -3.69 -20.30
C GLU A 390 20.52 -3.80 -21.66
N TYR A 391 19.60 -4.77 -21.79
CA TYR A 391 18.77 -4.88 -22.99
C TYR A 391 17.93 -3.61 -23.25
N LEU A 392 17.30 -3.04 -22.22
CA LEU A 392 16.57 -1.78 -22.36
C LEU A 392 17.48 -0.58 -22.65
N SER A 393 18.75 -0.65 -22.27
CA SER A 393 19.69 0.48 -22.48
C SER A 393 19.97 0.75 -23.96
N ILE A 394 19.86 -0.26 -24.84
CA ILE A 394 20.10 -0.11 -26.27
C ILE A 394 18.94 0.53 -27.05
N PHE A 395 17.81 0.81 -26.42
CA PHE A 395 16.65 1.42 -27.06
C PHE A 395 16.35 2.81 -26.52
N GLY A 396 16.21 3.81 -27.38
CA GLY A 396 15.53 5.07 -27.14
C GLY A 396 14.11 4.97 -27.70
N VAL A 397 13.08 5.10 -26.88
CA VAL A 397 11.68 4.87 -27.31
C VAL A 397 10.82 6.09 -27.05
N VAL A 398 10.05 6.51 -28.04
CA VAL A 398 8.93 7.45 -27.89
C VAL A 398 7.64 6.66 -28.09
N PHE A 399 6.86 6.49 -27.01
CA PHE A 399 5.57 5.83 -27.06
C PHE A 399 4.46 6.78 -27.53
N GLN A 400 3.40 6.25 -28.11
CA GLN A 400 2.22 7.01 -28.53
C GLN A 400 1.55 7.73 -27.34
N ASP A 401 1.49 7.05 -26.19
CA ASP A 401 0.88 7.54 -24.95
C ASP A 401 1.90 8.00 -23.90
N PHE A 402 3.07 8.49 -24.37
CA PHE A 402 4.12 8.99 -23.49
C PHE A 402 3.58 10.00 -22.46
N LYS A 403 4.25 10.10 -21.32
CA LYS A 403 3.90 11.07 -20.27
C LYS A 403 5.11 11.89 -19.88
N LEU A 404 4.88 13.18 -19.68
CA LEU A 404 5.74 14.07 -18.93
C LEU A 404 5.27 14.15 -17.48
N PHE A 405 6.19 14.39 -16.59
CA PHE A 405 5.93 14.48 -15.16
C PHE A 405 6.10 15.93 -14.69
N SER A 406 5.46 16.27 -13.57
CA SER A 406 5.59 17.58 -12.91
C SER A 406 6.97 17.72 -12.22
N PHE A 407 8.02 17.49 -13.01
CA PHE A 407 9.43 17.66 -12.68
C PHE A 407 10.00 18.83 -13.48
N GLU A 408 11.25 19.18 -13.24
CA GLU A 408 11.97 20.13 -14.08
C GLU A 408 12.11 19.61 -15.52
N LEU A 409 12.20 20.51 -16.49
CA LEU A 409 12.37 20.18 -17.90
C LEU A 409 13.59 19.27 -18.13
N GLY A 410 14.74 19.62 -17.54
CA GLY A 410 15.96 18.82 -17.64
C GLY A 410 15.79 17.41 -17.10
N GLN A 411 15.10 17.24 -15.97
CA GLN A 411 14.80 15.92 -15.38
C GLN A 411 13.85 15.08 -16.26
N ASN A 412 12.89 15.73 -16.93
CA ASN A 412 12.03 15.07 -17.89
C ASN A 412 12.79 14.55 -19.11
N VAL A 413 13.81 15.28 -19.56
CA VAL A 413 14.69 14.88 -20.69
C VAL A 413 15.66 13.78 -20.25
N ALA A 414 16.38 13.99 -19.14
CA ALA A 414 17.37 13.04 -18.66
C ALA A 414 16.74 11.74 -18.08
N ALA A 415 15.46 11.78 -17.71
CA ALA A 415 14.80 10.72 -16.92
C ALA A 415 15.60 10.33 -15.68
N SER A 416 16.29 11.30 -15.06
CA SER A 416 17.19 11.16 -13.91
C SER A 416 17.12 12.38 -13.00
N VAL A 417 17.55 12.20 -11.75
CA VAL A 417 17.76 13.29 -10.79
C VAL A 417 19.01 14.09 -11.18
N GLU A 418 20.04 13.40 -11.65
CA GLU A 418 21.27 14.03 -12.15
C GLU A 418 21.11 14.30 -13.66
N VAL A 419 21.27 15.55 -14.06
CA VAL A 419 21.09 16.03 -15.43
C VAL A 419 22.41 16.55 -15.95
N ASP A 420 22.87 16.03 -17.08
CA ASP A 420 23.90 16.68 -17.90
C ASP A 420 23.22 17.81 -18.69
N GLU A 421 23.40 19.05 -18.22
CA GLU A 421 22.73 20.23 -18.77
C GLU A 421 23.10 20.48 -20.23
N GLY A 422 24.39 20.34 -20.58
CA GLY A 422 24.84 20.53 -21.95
C GLY A 422 24.21 19.55 -22.93
N LYS A 423 24.14 18.30 -22.54
CA LYS A 423 23.49 17.24 -23.33
C LYS A 423 21.97 17.44 -23.41
N ALA A 424 21.31 17.85 -22.31
CA ALA A 424 19.88 18.11 -22.29
C ALA A 424 19.50 19.30 -23.19
N GLU A 425 20.28 20.39 -23.15
CA GLU A 425 20.07 21.53 -24.05
C GLU A 425 20.26 21.14 -25.52
N HIS A 426 21.32 20.39 -25.82
CA HIS A 426 21.60 19.93 -27.19
C HIS A 426 20.44 19.09 -27.74
N THR A 427 20.00 18.10 -27.02
CA THR A 427 18.91 17.22 -27.45
C THR A 427 17.56 17.93 -27.55
N LEU A 428 17.29 18.93 -26.72
CA LEU A 428 16.10 19.78 -26.84
C LEU A 428 16.16 20.66 -28.09
N GLN A 429 17.35 21.14 -28.48
CA GLN A 429 17.55 21.90 -29.72
C GLN A 429 17.34 21.00 -30.93
N GLU A 430 17.89 19.79 -30.94
CA GLU A 430 17.70 18.78 -32.02
C GLU A 430 16.21 18.42 -32.16
N ALA A 431 15.49 18.23 -31.06
CA ALA A 431 14.06 17.95 -31.05
C ALA A 431 13.18 19.16 -31.42
N GLY A 432 13.79 20.33 -31.73
CA GLY A 432 13.03 21.53 -32.09
C GLY A 432 12.33 22.23 -30.93
N PHE A 433 12.80 22.07 -29.70
CA PHE A 433 12.27 22.74 -28.51
C PHE A 433 13.17 23.88 -28.01
N GLY A 434 14.33 24.08 -28.58
CA GLY A 434 15.34 25.04 -28.11
C GLY A 434 14.84 26.47 -27.98
N VAL A 435 14.07 26.98 -28.96
CA VAL A 435 13.50 28.35 -28.93
C VAL A 435 12.56 28.52 -27.74
N ARG A 436 11.71 27.52 -27.49
CA ARG A 436 10.76 27.54 -26.38
C ARG A 436 11.48 27.45 -25.04
N MET A 437 12.48 26.60 -24.92
CA MET A 437 13.33 26.48 -23.72
C MET A 437 14.02 27.81 -23.39
N SER A 438 14.59 28.49 -24.38
CA SER A 438 15.26 29.78 -24.19
C SER A 438 14.29 30.90 -23.74
N ALA A 439 13.01 30.76 -24.04
CA ALA A 439 11.97 31.68 -23.59
C ALA A 439 11.47 31.39 -22.15
N MET A 440 11.87 30.26 -21.57
CA MET A 440 11.53 29.89 -20.19
C MET A 440 12.48 30.57 -19.21
N ALA A 441 11.96 31.25 -18.17
CA ALA A 441 12.77 32.04 -17.25
C ALA A 441 13.83 31.24 -16.48
N LYS A 442 13.58 29.93 -16.24
CA LYS A 442 14.46 29.02 -15.50
C LYS A 442 15.16 28.00 -16.42
N GLY A 443 15.01 28.10 -17.75
CA GLY A 443 15.61 27.16 -18.69
C GLY A 443 15.28 25.69 -18.37
N LEU A 444 16.30 24.84 -18.24
CA LEU A 444 16.17 23.43 -17.86
C LEU A 444 15.57 23.18 -16.47
N HIS A 445 15.70 24.14 -15.56
CA HIS A 445 15.12 24.07 -14.20
C HIS A 445 13.66 24.55 -14.14
N THR A 446 13.02 24.79 -15.28
CA THR A 446 11.61 25.16 -15.33
C THR A 446 10.75 23.95 -14.94
N PRO A 447 9.93 24.04 -13.85
CA PRO A 447 8.97 23.00 -13.51
C PRO A 447 7.91 22.88 -14.59
N LEU A 448 7.62 21.64 -15.01
CA LEU A 448 6.53 21.37 -15.92
C LEU A 448 5.24 21.17 -15.13
N TYR A 449 4.15 21.75 -15.64
CA TYR A 449 2.82 21.75 -15.03
C TYR A 449 2.74 22.48 -13.67
N LYS A 450 1.53 22.79 -13.24
CA LYS A 450 1.25 23.53 -11.99
C LYS A 450 0.75 22.65 -10.87
N ASP A 451 1.05 21.35 -10.91
CA ASP A 451 0.55 20.41 -9.90
C ASP A 451 1.16 20.68 -8.52
N PHE A 452 2.43 21.13 -8.46
CA PHE A 452 3.18 21.33 -7.22
C PHE A 452 3.89 22.69 -7.12
N ASP A 453 4.05 23.40 -8.24
CA ASP A 453 4.75 24.70 -8.30
C ASP A 453 3.89 25.72 -9.05
N GLU A 454 3.61 26.86 -8.44
CA GLU A 454 2.82 27.93 -9.06
C GLU A 454 3.53 28.53 -10.29
N ASP A 455 4.87 28.49 -10.31
CA ASP A 455 5.71 28.93 -11.44
C ASP A 455 5.77 27.87 -12.56
N GLY A 456 5.13 26.72 -12.40
CA GLY A 456 5.12 25.64 -13.38
C GLY A 456 4.52 26.08 -14.71
N VAL A 457 5.10 25.60 -15.81
CA VAL A 457 4.72 25.96 -17.18
C VAL A 457 3.86 24.86 -17.79
N GLU A 458 2.69 25.24 -18.31
CA GLU A 458 1.85 24.33 -19.08
C GLU A 458 2.48 24.05 -20.44
N ILE A 459 2.45 22.79 -20.86
CA ILE A 459 3.06 22.27 -22.08
C ILE A 459 1.94 21.83 -23.03
N SER A 460 1.96 22.30 -24.27
CA SER A 460 1.05 21.84 -25.33
C SER A 460 1.39 20.41 -25.78
N GLY A 461 0.45 19.72 -26.42
CA GLY A 461 0.68 18.35 -26.90
C GLY A 461 1.87 18.23 -27.86
N GLY A 462 2.05 19.19 -28.78
CA GLY A 462 3.19 19.23 -29.66
C GLY A 462 4.52 19.52 -28.96
N GLU A 463 4.51 20.44 -27.98
CA GLU A 463 5.68 20.69 -27.13
C GLU A 463 6.07 19.45 -26.29
N ALA A 464 5.08 18.75 -25.74
CA ALA A 464 5.30 17.54 -24.99
C ALA A 464 5.93 16.43 -25.84
N GLN A 465 5.53 16.34 -27.12
CA GLN A 465 6.09 15.39 -28.06
C GLN A 465 7.55 15.69 -28.40
N LYS A 466 7.92 16.96 -28.56
CA LYS A 466 9.32 17.40 -28.73
C LYS A 466 10.18 17.06 -27.51
N ILE A 467 9.67 17.23 -26.31
CA ILE A 467 10.37 16.85 -25.08
C ILE A 467 10.53 15.32 -24.97
N ALA A 468 9.51 14.54 -25.36
CA ALA A 468 9.61 13.09 -25.38
C ALA A 468 10.65 12.59 -26.42
N LEU A 469 10.75 13.25 -27.57
CA LEU A 469 11.80 12.99 -28.55
C LEU A 469 13.19 13.34 -27.99
N ALA A 470 13.36 14.49 -27.36
CA ALA A 470 14.62 14.87 -26.69
C ALA A 470 15.04 13.83 -25.64
N ARG A 471 14.09 13.28 -24.87
CA ARG A 471 14.35 12.18 -23.91
C ARG A 471 14.90 10.93 -24.59
N ALA A 472 14.35 10.53 -25.73
CA ALA A 472 14.85 9.39 -26.47
C ALA A 472 16.25 9.61 -27.03
N LEU A 473 16.54 10.83 -27.52
CA LEU A 473 17.86 11.23 -28.02
C LEU A 473 18.91 11.32 -26.90
N TYR A 474 18.54 11.88 -25.75
CA TYR A 474 19.41 11.99 -24.57
C TYR A 474 19.97 10.64 -24.11
N LYS A 475 19.27 9.56 -24.36
CA LYS A 475 19.71 8.23 -24.00
C LYS A 475 20.88 7.72 -24.87
N GLU A 476 21.14 8.31 -26.05
CA GLU A 476 22.18 7.90 -26.99
C GLU A 476 22.16 6.41 -27.37
N ALA A 477 20.98 5.83 -27.34
CA ALA A 477 20.79 4.43 -27.64
C ALA A 477 21.04 4.14 -29.13
N PRO A 478 21.64 2.98 -29.54
CA PRO A 478 21.86 2.61 -30.90
C PRO A 478 20.58 2.38 -31.72
N PHE A 479 19.47 2.03 -31.04
CA PHE A 479 18.16 1.89 -31.66
C PHE A 479 17.20 2.96 -31.16
N ILE A 480 16.53 3.65 -32.11
CA ILE A 480 15.45 4.59 -31.78
C ILE A 480 14.14 4.03 -32.32
N VAL A 481 13.16 3.89 -31.45
CA VAL A 481 11.80 3.46 -31.81
C VAL A 481 10.84 4.61 -31.58
N LEU A 482 10.14 5.03 -32.63
CA LEU A 482 9.22 6.16 -32.61
C LEU A 482 7.82 5.67 -32.99
N ASP A 483 6.91 5.65 -32.02
CA ASP A 483 5.53 5.26 -32.23
C ASP A 483 4.64 6.50 -32.34
N GLU A 484 4.19 6.78 -33.60
CA GLU A 484 3.41 7.96 -33.96
C GLU A 484 3.97 9.30 -33.42
N PRO A 485 5.28 9.58 -33.64
CA PRO A 485 5.96 10.71 -32.98
C PRO A 485 5.48 12.10 -33.45
N THR A 486 4.55 12.18 -34.38
CA THR A 486 4.02 13.43 -34.92
C THR A 486 2.51 13.59 -34.79
N ALA A 487 1.84 12.70 -34.02
CA ALA A 487 0.38 12.68 -33.93
C ALA A 487 -0.24 13.99 -33.38
N ALA A 488 0.49 14.70 -32.51
CA ALA A 488 0.04 15.96 -31.90
C ALA A 488 0.68 17.22 -32.53
N LEU A 489 1.47 17.06 -33.61
CA LEU A 489 2.13 18.19 -34.26
C LEU A 489 1.26 18.79 -35.38
N ASP A 490 1.40 20.11 -35.55
CA ASP A 490 0.91 20.78 -36.74
C ASP A 490 1.71 20.39 -37.97
N PRO A 491 1.15 20.54 -39.20
CA PRO A 491 1.82 20.09 -40.44
C PRO A 491 3.20 20.71 -40.70
N ILE A 492 3.44 21.94 -40.20
CA ILE A 492 4.73 22.63 -40.40
C ILE A 492 5.77 22.01 -39.46
N SER A 493 5.43 21.88 -38.18
CA SER A 493 6.30 21.22 -37.20
C SER A 493 6.59 19.76 -37.57
N GLU A 494 5.60 19.07 -38.10
CA GLU A 494 5.76 17.70 -38.61
C GLU A 494 6.77 17.65 -39.78
N TYR A 495 6.64 18.53 -40.77
CA TYR A 495 7.55 18.63 -41.87
C TYR A 495 8.99 18.98 -41.45
N GLU A 496 9.15 19.91 -40.48
CA GLU A 496 10.46 20.26 -39.90
C GLU A 496 11.16 19.06 -39.25
N ILE A 497 10.43 18.25 -38.46
CA ILE A 497 10.98 17.04 -37.85
C ILE A 497 11.38 16.03 -38.91
N TYR A 498 10.53 15.75 -39.90
CA TYR A 498 10.87 14.78 -40.96
C TYR A 498 12.03 15.23 -41.85
N THR A 499 12.14 16.51 -42.14
CA THR A 499 13.26 17.05 -42.95
C THR A 499 14.59 16.89 -42.21
N ARG A 500 14.57 16.97 -40.90
CA ARG A 500 15.74 16.79 -40.01
C ARG A 500 15.93 15.36 -39.52
N PHE A 501 15.03 14.46 -39.89
CA PHE A 501 14.99 13.12 -39.28
C PHE A 501 16.31 12.37 -39.45
N ASN A 502 16.92 12.43 -40.64
CA ASN A 502 18.22 11.80 -40.89
C ASN A 502 19.36 12.45 -40.08
N GLU A 503 19.28 13.76 -39.80
CA GLU A 503 20.24 14.45 -38.91
C GLU A 503 20.04 14.01 -37.46
N ILE A 504 18.77 13.89 -37.00
CA ILE A 504 18.40 13.50 -35.67
C ILE A 504 18.77 12.03 -35.37
N VAL A 505 18.55 11.14 -36.33
CA VAL A 505 18.87 9.72 -36.19
C VAL A 505 20.37 9.47 -36.28
N GLY A 506 21.09 10.24 -37.17
CA GLY A 506 22.52 10.04 -37.42
C GLY A 506 22.82 8.61 -37.85
N ASP A 507 23.83 7.98 -37.25
CA ASP A 507 24.27 6.61 -37.53
C ASP A 507 23.46 5.53 -36.77
N LYS A 508 22.32 5.89 -36.14
CA LYS A 508 21.50 4.96 -35.40
C LYS A 508 20.47 4.25 -36.27
N THR A 509 20.08 3.04 -35.89
CA THR A 509 18.96 2.37 -36.53
C THR A 509 17.63 2.91 -35.98
N ALA A 510 16.77 3.45 -36.86
CA ALA A 510 15.46 3.96 -36.47
C ALA A 510 14.34 3.04 -36.94
N VAL A 511 13.41 2.73 -36.03
CA VAL A 511 12.14 2.07 -36.33
C VAL A 511 11.02 3.09 -36.16
N PHE A 512 10.29 3.35 -37.21
CA PHE A 512 9.24 4.33 -37.26
C PHE A 512 7.88 3.66 -37.46
N ILE A 513 6.97 3.84 -36.54
CA ILE A 513 5.60 3.33 -36.64
C ILE A 513 4.68 4.53 -36.92
N SER A 514 3.94 4.47 -38.04
CA SER A 514 3.06 5.58 -38.40
C SER A 514 1.80 5.10 -39.10
N HIS A 515 0.71 5.80 -38.81
CA HIS A 515 -0.52 5.76 -39.60
C HIS A 515 -0.58 6.85 -40.68
N ARG A 516 0.41 7.76 -40.71
CA ARG A 516 0.54 8.80 -41.74
C ARG A 516 1.57 8.38 -42.77
N LEU A 517 1.09 7.99 -43.95
CA LEU A 517 1.98 7.46 -44.99
C LEU A 517 2.95 8.49 -45.56
N SER A 518 2.64 9.80 -45.44
CA SER A 518 3.57 10.88 -45.79
C SER A 518 4.94 10.74 -45.14
N SER A 519 4.98 10.21 -43.92
CA SER A 519 6.20 9.97 -43.16
C SER A 519 7.02 8.77 -43.67
N CYS A 520 6.35 7.79 -44.29
CA CYS A 520 7.03 6.59 -44.82
C CYS A 520 7.97 6.88 -45.98
N ARG A 521 7.84 8.04 -46.65
CA ARG A 521 8.75 8.46 -47.73
C ARG A 521 10.20 8.62 -47.29
N PHE A 522 10.43 8.88 -46.03
CA PHE A 522 11.76 9.12 -45.46
C PHE A 522 12.41 7.82 -44.94
N CYS A 523 11.72 6.69 -45.03
CA CYS A 523 12.23 5.39 -44.59
C CYS A 523 12.93 4.65 -45.75
N ASP A 524 14.08 4.01 -45.47
CA ASP A 524 14.82 3.19 -46.41
C ASP A 524 14.06 1.90 -46.76
N ASP A 525 13.37 1.32 -45.79
CA ASP A 525 12.63 0.06 -45.90
C ASP A 525 11.30 0.15 -45.14
N ILE A 526 10.21 -0.22 -45.77
CA ILE A 526 8.85 -0.13 -45.26
C ILE A 526 8.27 -1.53 -45.13
N ALA A 527 7.85 -1.92 -43.95
CA ALA A 527 7.13 -3.15 -43.68
C ALA A 527 5.63 -2.88 -43.52
N VAL A 528 4.81 -3.44 -44.39
CA VAL A 528 3.35 -3.26 -44.38
C VAL A 528 2.69 -4.45 -43.73
N PHE A 529 2.00 -4.21 -42.62
CA PHE A 529 1.25 -5.23 -41.86
C PHE A 529 -0.24 -5.13 -42.16
N ASN A 530 -0.89 -6.28 -42.33
CA ASN A 530 -2.34 -6.40 -42.43
C ASN A 530 -2.81 -7.60 -41.65
N LYS A 531 -3.73 -7.40 -40.72
CA LYS A 531 -4.28 -8.44 -39.79
C LYS A 531 -3.19 -9.26 -39.07
N GLY A 532 -2.07 -8.61 -38.69
CA GLY A 532 -0.96 -9.25 -37.99
C GLY A 532 0.06 -9.96 -38.86
N GLU A 533 -0.11 -9.96 -40.19
CA GLU A 533 0.81 -10.55 -41.14
C GLU A 533 1.56 -9.49 -41.93
N LEU A 534 2.86 -9.70 -42.17
CA LEU A 534 3.66 -8.88 -43.06
C LEU A 534 3.26 -9.19 -44.52
N VAL A 535 2.57 -8.26 -45.17
CA VAL A 535 2.02 -8.47 -46.53
C VAL A 535 2.88 -7.89 -47.63
N GLN A 536 3.64 -6.82 -47.35
CA GLN A 536 4.57 -6.20 -48.30
C GLN A 536 5.79 -5.65 -47.58
N ARG A 537 6.95 -5.60 -48.27
CA ARG A 537 8.17 -4.98 -47.78
C ARG A 537 8.95 -4.38 -48.95
N GLY A 538 9.50 -3.19 -48.78
CA GLY A 538 10.33 -2.51 -49.77
C GLY A 538 10.39 -1.01 -49.58
N SER A 539 11.08 -0.29 -50.44
CA SER A 539 11.10 1.17 -50.43
C SER A 539 9.76 1.76 -50.88
N HIS A 540 9.54 3.04 -50.56
CA HIS A 540 8.34 3.79 -50.96
C HIS A 540 8.00 3.62 -52.46
N ASP A 541 9.00 3.82 -53.35
CA ASP A 541 8.79 3.79 -54.78
C ASP A 541 8.42 2.39 -55.27
N VAL A 542 9.04 1.35 -54.70
CA VAL A 542 8.75 -0.06 -55.04
C VAL A 542 7.33 -0.44 -54.64
N LEU A 543 6.93 -0.05 -53.43
CA LEU A 543 5.60 -0.37 -52.89
C LEU A 543 4.49 0.43 -53.57
N LEU A 544 4.78 1.65 -54.02
CA LEU A 544 3.83 2.48 -54.73
C LEU A 544 3.62 2.01 -56.19
N ALA A 545 4.61 1.36 -56.79
CA ALA A 545 4.51 0.80 -58.14
C ALA A 545 3.61 -0.45 -58.20
N ASP A 546 3.35 -1.10 -57.08
CA ASP A 546 2.41 -2.24 -56.99
C ASP A 546 0.99 -1.75 -56.78
N GLU A 547 0.28 -1.42 -57.86
CA GLU A 547 -1.10 -0.91 -57.83
C GLU A 547 -2.13 -1.84 -57.14
N LYS A 548 -1.80 -3.13 -57.00
CA LYS A 548 -2.64 -4.12 -56.31
C LYS A 548 -2.25 -4.31 -54.84
N GLY A 549 -1.16 -3.69 -54.44
CA GLY A 549 -0.60 -3.80 -53.12
C GLY A 549 -1.38 -3.04 -52.05
N LYS A 550 -1.28 -3.49 -50.81
CA LYS A 550 -1.94 -2.84 -49.66
C LYS A 550 -1.39 -1.44 -49.39
N TYR A 551 -0.09 -1.23 -49.64
CA TYR A 551 0.54 0.09 -49.51
C TYR A 551 -0.03 1.11 -50.47
N TYR A 552 -0.22 0.73 -51.75
CA TYR A 552 -0.83 1.57 -52.78
C TYR A 552 -2.26 1.97 -52.42
N GLU A 553 -3.08 0.99 -51.97
CA GLU A 553 -4.44 1.24 -51.52
C GLU A 553 -4.48 2.28 -50.37
N LEU A 554 -3.64 2.09 -49.33
CA LEU A 554 -3.56 2.98 -48.20
C LEU A 554 -3.05 4.37 -48.58
N TRP A 555 -2.03 4.45 -49.41
CA TRP A 555 -1.46 5.71 -49.91
C TRP A 555 -2.50 6.55 -50.65
N HIS A 556 -3.19 5.98 -51.61
CA HIS A 556 -4.24 6.70 -52.36
C HIS A 556 -5.45 7.05 -51.50
N ALA A 557 -5.82 6.20 -50.58
CA ALA A 557 -6.88 6.52 -49.65
C ALA A 557 -6.56 7.77 -48.80
N GLN A 558 -5.28 7.94 -48.38
CA GLN A 558 -4.87 9.15 -47.66
C GLN A 558 -4.68 10.35 -48.58
N ALA A 559 -4.11 10.17 -49.77
CA ALA A 559 -3.89 11.26 -50.71
C ALA A 559 -5.19 11.98 -51.12
N GLN A 560 -6.32 11.27 -51.17
CA GLN A 560 -7.63 11.85 -51.48
C GLN A 560 -8.13 12.88 -50.44
N TYR A 561 -7.58 12.88 -49.22
CA TYR A 561 -7.93 13.87 -48.21
C TYR A 561 -7.05 15.12 -48.22
N TYR A 562 -5.98 15.14 -49.01
CA TYR A 562 -5.04 16.26 -49.13
C TYR A 562 -5.09 16.98 -50.49
N THR A 563 -5.93 16.50 -51.41
CA THR A 563 -6.30 17.17 -52.65
C THR A 563 -7.67 17.79 -52.54
#